data_015fc3898584300a89c62b4e8ab9a969
#
_entry.id   015fc3898584300a89c62b4e8ab9a969
#
_cell.length_a   1.000
_cell.length_b   1.000
_cell.length_c   1.000
_cell.angle_alpha   90.00
_cell.angle_beta   90.00
_cell.angle_gamma   90.00
#
_symmetry.space_group_name_H-M   'P 1'
#
loop_
_entity.id
_entity.type
_entity.pdbx_description
1 polymer ?
#
loop_
_entity_poly.entity_id
_entity_poly.type
_entity_poly.pdbx_seq_one_letter_code
_entity_poly.pdbx_strand_id
1 'polypeptide(L)'
;MHRTWRTGVKAALHPGENAIRVCFHSAAEYAERLERENPVYKTSDTVDGFEQVRKAHCMYGWDWGPKLPDMGIFRSIELRAASVARFADVGVRQTHGENAVDIAVETELERLGRASGSLTVHASLTGPDGRSWQECAVCSGGGQALAFHVDAPQLWWPNGYGEHPLYALHVELSGTDGAVLDTRDLNIGLRTLTVKTDPDEWGSKFEFCVNGVSIFAMGANYIPEDSILTRITPQRTEQLLRQCVRANYNTIRVWGGGYFQDDSFYDCCDRLGLLVWQDLLFACAVYELTDSFA
;
A
#
# COMPACT_ATOMS: atom_id res chain seq x y z
N MET A 1 3.30 -14.49 2.98
CA MET A 1 2.07 -13.74 2.72
C MET A 1 2.30 -12.23 2.83
N HIS A 2 3.02 -11.77 3.84
CA HIS A 2 3.36 -10.35 4.01
C HIS A 2 4.55 -9.89 3.16
N ARG A 3 5.14 -10.77 2.37
CA ARG A 3 6.29 -10.48 1.51
C ARG A 3 5.94 -10.67 0.04
N THR A 4 6.46 -9.78 -0.81
CA THR A 4 6.48 -9.96 -2.26
C THR A 4 7.80 -10.62 -2.65
N TRP A 5 7.72 -11.79 -3.25
CA TRP A 5 8.89 -12.51 -3.72
C TRP A 5 9.22 -12.10 -5.16
N ARG A 6 10.47 -11.72 -5.39
CA ARG A 6 10.99 -11.39 -6.72
C ARG A 6 12.21 -12.27 -6.99
N THR A 7 12.17 -12.99 -8.09
CA THR A 7 13.27 -13.90 -8.47
C THR A 7 13.71 -13.60 -9.90
N GLY A 8 15.01 -13.40 -10.09
CA GLY A 8 15.60 -13.26 -11.42
C GLY A 8 15.63 -14.58 -12.14
N VAL A 9 14.81 -14.73 -13.18
CA VAL A 9 14.66 -15.98 -13.93
C VAL A 9 15.30 -15.96 -15.33
N LYS A 10 15.91 -14.83 -15.72
CA LYS A 10 16.47 -14.66 -17.09
C LYS A 10 17.40 -15.80 -17.52
N ALA A 11 18.24 -16.30 -16.62
CA ALA A 11 19.19 -17.39 -16.92
C ALA A 11 18.52 -18.76 -17.05
N ALA A 12 17.30 -18.91 -16.54
CA ALA A 12 16.54 -20.18 -16.60
C ALA A 12 15.54 -20.22 -17.75
N LEU A 13 15.25 -19.07 -18.39
CA LEU A 13 14.31 -18.99 -19.50
C LEU A 13 14.95 -19.39 -20.82
N HIS A 14 14.19 -20.09 -21.66
CA HIS A 14 14.55 -20.43 -23.01
C HIS A 14 13.38 -20.19 -24.00
N PRO A 15 13.65 -20.06 -25.31
CA PRO A 15 12.58 -19.96 -26.31
C PRO A 15 11.64 -21.15 -26.27
N GLY A 16 10.33 -20.89 -26.41
CA GLY A 16 9.29 -21.91 -26.36
C GLY A 16 8.67 -22.08 -24.98
N GLU A 17 8.29 -23.31 -24.66
CA GLU A 17 7.58 -23.63 -23.43
C GLU A 17 8.52 -23.63 -22.22
N ASN A 18 8.12 -22.93 -21.13
CA ASN A 18 8.83 -22.90 -19.85
C ASN A 18 7.87 -23.35 -18.74
N ALA A 19 8.36 -24.11 -17.77
CA ALA A 19 7.57 -24.61 -16.65
C ALA A 19 8.01 -23.96 -15.33
N ILE A 20 7.05 -23.54 -14.51
CA ILE A 20 7.27 -23.08 -13.15
C ILE A 20 6.70 -24.12 -12.19
N ARG A 21 7.53 -24.56 -11.23
CA ARG A 21 7.09 -25.42 -10.13
C ARG A 21 7.18 -24.67 -8.80
N VAL A 22 6.05 -24.56 -8.10
CA VAL A 22 5.97 -23.97 -6.75
C VAL A 22 5.64 -25.10 -5.78
N CYS A 23 6.45 -25.25 -4.72
CA CYS A 23 6.22 -26.21 -3.65
C CYS A 23 5.83 -25.45 -2.37
N PHE A 24 4.66 -25.74 -1.83
CA PHE A 24 4.19 -25.20 -0.58
C PHE A 24 4.42 -26.22 0.55
N HIS A 25 5.15 -25.81 1.58
CA HIS A 25 5.31 -26.59 2.81
C HIS A 25 4.23 -26.21 3.81
N SER A 26 3.89 -27.14 4.72
CA SER A 26 2.91 -26.88 5.78
C SER A 26 3.35 -25.68 6.63
N ALA A 27 2.56 -24.63 6.59
CA ALA A 27 2.81 -23.43 7.39
C ALA A 27 2.63 -23.70 8.89
N ALA A 28 1.68 -24.58 9.26
CA ALA A 28 1.46 -24.97 10.66
C ALA A 28 2.62 -25.78 11.23
N GLU A 29 3.05 -26.86 10.54
CA GLU A 29 4.18 -27.67 10.98
C GLU A 29 5.49 -26.87 11.10
N TYR A 30 5.71 -25.94 10.15
CA TYR A 30 6.88 -25.06 10.18
C TYR A 30 6.83 -24.12 11.39
N ALA A 31 5.68 -23.48 11.62
CA ALA A 31 5.45 -22.57 12.74
C ALA A 31 5.61 -23.27 14.09
N GLU A 32 4.95 -24.43 14.28
CA GLU A 32 5.07 -25.22 15.49
C GLU A 32 6.50 -25.69 15.79
N ARG A 33 7.27 -26.02 14.75
CA ARG A 33 8.67 -26.38 14.91
C ARG A 33 9.49 -25.22 15.43
N LEU A 34 9.36 -24.04 14.84
CA LEU A 34 10.07 -22.83 15.27
C LEU A 34 9.66 -22.40 16.67
N GLU A 35 8.37 -22.51 17.01
CA GLU A 35 7.89 -22.21 18.36
C GLU A 35 8.50 -23.12 19.43
N ARG A 36 8.70 -24.41 19.13
CA ARG A 36 9.41 -25.32 20.03
C ARG A 36 10.89 -24.99 20.19
N GLU A 37 11.52 -24.45 19.13
CA GLU A 37 12.94 -24.06 19.12
C GLU A 37 13.14 -22.71 19.84
N ASN A 38 12.20 -21.77 19.67
CA ASN A 38 12.30 -20.42 20.22
C ASN A 38 10.90 -19.88 20.62
N PRO A 39 10.36 -20.29 21.78
CA PRO A 39 9.04 -19.84 22.21
C PRO A 39 9.03 -18.35 22.56
N VAL A 40 8.01 -17.62 22.12
CA VAL A 40 7.82 -16.21 22.43
C VAL A 40 6.49 -15.94 23.13
N TYR A 41 6.39 -14.79 23.82
CA TYR A 41 5.13 -14.40 24.47
C TYR A 41 4.08 -14.02 23.44
N LYS A 42 2.88 -14.65 23.54
CA LYS A 42 1.77 -14.50 22.61
C LYS A 42 0.43 -14.77 23.27
N THR A 43 -0.66 -14.47 22.51
CA THR A 43 -2.01 -14.92 22.90
C THR A 43 -2.16 -16.43 22.78
N SER A 44 -3.04 -17.02 23.59
CA SER A 44 -3.24 -18.47 23.67
C SER A 44 -4.34 -19.05 22.78
N ASP A 45 -5.10 -18.22 22.05
CA ASP A 45 -6.32 -18.65 21.36
C ASP A 45 -6.10 -19.12 19.91
N THR A 46 -4.84 -19.16 19.46
CA THR A 46 -4.45 -19.49 18.10
C THR A 46 -3.79 -20.86 18.00
N VAL A 47 -3.47 -21.32 16.80
CA VAL A 47 -2.49 -22.39 16.56
C VAL A 47 -1.12 -21.89 16.97
N ASP A 48 -0.37 -22.70 17.70
CA ASP A 48 0.97 -22.34 18.16
C ASP A 48 1.93 -22.01 17.02
N GLY A 49 2.78 -21.00 17.25
CA GLY A 49 3.80 -20.56 16.31
C GLY A 49 3.33 -19.60 15.21
N PHE A 50 2.11 -19.08 15.28
CA PHE A 50 1.62 -18.11 14.26
C PHE A 50 2.56 -16.90 14.13
N GLU A 51 3.19 -16.48 15.20
CA GLU A 51 4.13 -15.37 15.31
C GLU A 51 5.51 -15.66 14.71
N GLN A 52 5.81 -16.93 14.41
CA GLN A 52 7.08 -17.37 13.81
C GLN A 52 7.10 -17.22 12.28
N VAL A 53 5.97 -16.84 11.66
CA VAL A 53 5.84 -16.79 10.20
C VAL A 53 5.20 -15.50 9.72
N ARG A 54 5.66 -15.00 8.57
CA ARG A 54 5.09 -13.81 7.91
C ARG A 54 3.81 -14.16 7.14
N LYS A 55 2.75 -14.54 7.88
CA LYS A 55 1.44 -14.94 7.38
C LYS A 55 0.36 -14.27 8.21
N ALA A 56 -0.84 -14.02 7.64
CA ALA A 56 -1.93 -13.39 8.36
C ALA A 56 -2.30 -14.20 9.61
N HIS A 57 -2.22 -13.58 10.78
CA HIS A 57 -2.37 -14.26 12.07
C HIS A 57 -3.77 -14.81 12.27
N CYS A 58 -4.79 -14.12 11.76
CA CYS A 58 -6.18 -14.59 11.81
C CYS A 58 -6.39 -15.96 11.15
N MET A 59 -5.53 -16.39 10.24
CA MET A 59 -5.61 -17.72 9.62
C MET A 59 -5.27 -18.86 10.60
N TYR A 60 -4.54 -18.55 11.67
CA TYR A 60 -4.23 -19.50 12.74
C TYR A 60 -5.34 -19.59 13.81
N GLY A 61 -6.40 -18.83 13.63
CA GLY A 61 -7.54 -18.75 14.52
C GLY A 61 -7.66 -17.41 15.21
N TRP A 62 -8.87 -17.00 15.44
CA TRP A 62 -9.24 -15.80 16.20
C TRP A 62 -10.64 -16.00 16.80
N ASP A 63 -11.07 -15.10 17.71
CA ASP A 63 -12.38 -15.16 18.34
C ASP A 63 -13.56 -15.03 17.36
N TRP A 64 -13.31 -14.50 16.15
CA TRP A 64 -14.28 -14.32 15.07
C TRP A 64 -14.06 -15.24 13.85
N GLY A 65 -12.98 -16.04 13.81
CA GLY A 65 -12.62 -16.81 12.63
C GLY A 65 -12.07 -18.20 12.93
N PRO A 66 -12.24 -19.15 11.99
CA PRO A 66 -11.73 -20.51 12.14
C PRO A 66 -10.21 -20.59 12.00
N LYS A 67 -9.61 -21.68 12.48
CA LYS A 67 -8.20 -22.01 12.32
C LYS A 67 -7.99 -22.66 10.94
N LEU A 68 -7.70 -21.83 9.91
CA LEU A 68 -7.48 -22.24 8.53
C LEU A 68 -6.18 -21.67 7.97
N PRO A 69 -5.00 -22.12 8.42
CA PRO A 69 -3.72 -21.69 7.89
C PRO A 69 -3.43 -22.32 6.51
N ASP A 70 -4.27 -22.00 5.52
CA ASP A 70 -4.17 -22.53 4.17
C ASP A 70 -2.86 -22.14 3.47
N MET A 71 -2.58 -22.74 2.32
CA MET A 71 -1.39 -22.51 1.51
C MET A 71 -1.79 -22.33 0.06
N GLY A 72 -1.10 -21.44 -0.64
CA GLY A 72 -1.34 -21.25 -2.07
C GLY A 72 -0.90 -19.86 -2.55
N ILE A 73 -1.09 -19.65 -3.84
CA ILE A 73 -0.93 -18.35 -4.48
C ILE A 73 -2.27 -17.64 -4.39
N PHE A 74 -2.37 -16.61 -3.55
CA PHE A 74 -3.63 -15.89 -3.30
C PHE A 74 -3.71 -14.54 -4.04
N ARG A 75 -2.60 -14.07 -4.60
CA ARG A 75 -2.48 -12.91 -5.48
C ARG A 75 -1.89 -13.32 -6.81
N SER A 76 -1.66 -12.36 -7.72
CA SER A 76 -1.07 -12.63 -9.03
C SER A 76 0.35 -13.20 -8.94
N ILE A 77 0.69 -14.06 -9.90
CA ILE A 77 2.04 -14.43 -10.22
C ILE A 77 2.33 -13.89 -11.63
N GLU A 78 3.39 -13.10 -11.76
CA GLU A 78 3.67 -12.37 -12.99
C GLU A 78 5.11 -12.59 -13.44
N LEU A 79 5.29 -12.71 -14.75
CA LEU A 79 6.61 -12.61 -15.38
C LEU A 79 6.75 -11.19 -15.94
N ARG A 80 7.62 -10.39 -15.33
CA ARG A 80 7.89 -9.03 -15.78
C ARG A 80 9.23 -8.97 -16.50
N ALA A 81 9.22 -8.44 -17.72
CA ALA A 81 10.42 -8.22 -18.52
C ALA A 81 10.63 -6.72 -18.74
N ALA A 82 11.86 -6.27 -18.54
CA ALA A 82 12.28 -4.92 -18.89
C ALA A 82 13.72 -4.99 -19.46
N SER A 83 14.03 -4.14 -20.43
CA SER A 83 15.31 -4.19 -21.14
C SER A 83 16.26 -3.07 -20.78
N VAL A 84 15.76 -1.88 -20.47
CA VAL A 84 16.55 -0.66 -20.26
C VAL A 84 16.45 -0.17 -18.83
N ALA A 85 15.23 0.18 -18.41
CA ALA A 85 14.94 0.68 -17.07
C ALA A 85 13.44 0.53 -16.78
N ARG A 86 13.08 0.65 -15.49
CA ARG A 86 11.70 0.74 -15.02
C ARG A 86 11.66 1.57 -13.74
N PHE A 87 10.48 1.99 -13.34
CA PHE A 87 10.28 2.56 -12.02
C PHE A 87 10.44 1.46 -10.95
N ALA A 88 11.34 1.70 -10.01
CA ALA A 88 11.40 0.93 -8.77
C ALA A 88 10.32 1.44 -7.80
N ASP A 89 10.18 2.78 -7.71
CA ASP A 89 9.14 3.44 -6.93
C ASP A 89 8.75 4.80 -7.54
N VAL A 90 7.52 5.25 -7.24
CA VAL A 90 7.01 6.59 -7.53
C VAL A 90 6.27 7.09 -6.29
N GLY A 91 6.90 8.01 -5.56
CA GLY A 91 6.36 8.63 -4.35
C GLY A 91 5.82 10.03 -4.61
N VAL A 92 4.82 10.44 -3.82
CA VAL A 92 4.25 11.80 -3.87
C VAL A 92 4.34 12.44 -2.50
N ARG A 93 4.94 13.64 -2.44
CA ARG A 93 4.96 14.47 -1.23
C ARG A 93 4.23 15.77 -1.49
N GLN A 94 3.53 16.25 -0.47
CA GLN A 94 2.75 17.48 -0.52
C GLN A 94 3.24 18.46 0.55
N THR A 95 3.42 19.72 0.14
CA THR A 95 3.67 20.83 1.06
C THR A 95 2.54 21.84 0.88
N HIS A 96 1.75 22.02 1.93
CA HIS A 96 0.58 22.89 1.91
C HIS A 96 0.94 24.28 2.41
N GLY A 97 0.68 25.28 1.57
CA GLY A 97 0.68 26.70 1.91
C GLY A 97 -0.70 27.21 2.26
N GLU A 98 -0.86 28.54 2.39
CA GLU A 98 -2.13 29.17 2.75
C GLU A 98 -3.21 28.96 1.66
N ASN A 99 -2.86 29.08 0.39
CA ASN A 99 -3.78 28.93 -0.76
C ASN A 99 -3.16 28.20 -1.94
N ALA A 100 -2.15 27.38 -1.69
CA ALA A 100 -1.47 26.60 -2.73
C ALA A 100 -0.92 25.30 -2.14
N VAL A 101 -0.66 24.32 -3.00
CA VAL A 101 0.01 23.07 -2.66
C VAL A 101 1.16 22.83 -3.63
N ASP A 102 2.35 22.64 -3.09
CA ASP A 102 3.51 22.15 -3.83
C ASP A 102 3.53 20.62 -3.75
N ILE A 103 3.60 19.97 -4.91
CA ILE A 103 3.59 18.51 -5.05
C ILE A 103 4.93 18.09 -5.64
N ALA A 104 5.71 17.34 -4.87
CA ALA A 104 6.93 16.69 -5.36
C ALA A 104 6.62 15.25 -5.73
N VAL A 105 6.90 14.88 -6.98
CA VAL A 105 6.82 13.50 -7.50
C VAL A 105 8.24 12.95 -7.53
N GLU A 106 8.55 12.07 -6.57
CA GLU A 106 9.87 11.47 -6.41
C GLU A 106 9.87 10.10 -7.10
N THR A 107 10.81 9.89 -8.03
CA THR A 107 10.92 8.64 -8.76
C THR A 107 12.22 7.92 -8.43
N GLU A 108 12.15 6.61 -8.21
CA GLU A 108 13.32 5.75 -8.16
C GLU A 108 13.33 4.84 -9.39
N LEU A 109 14.51 4.73 -10.02
CA LEU A 109 14.69 3.95 -11.24
C LEU A 109 15.57 2.73 -11.00
N GLU A 110 15.10 1.57 -11.42
CA GLU A 110 15.93 0.39 -11.60
C GLU A 110 16.44 0.33 -13.04
N ARG A 111 17.75 0.60 -13.22
CA ARG A 111 18.42 0.46 -14.51
C ARG A 111 18.86 -0.98 -14.73
N LEU A 112 18.57 -1.53 -15.89
CA LEU A 112 18.81 -2.92 -16.24
C LEU A 112 19.91 -3.02 -17.28
N GLY A 113 20.89 -3.88 -17.06
CA GLY A 113 21.99 -4.10 -17.99
C GLY A 113 22.97 -2.92 -18.07
N ARG A 114 23.62 -2.77 -19.24
CA ARG A 114 24.60 -1.70 -19.54
C ARG A 114 23.96 -0.48 -20.21
N ALA A 115 22.70 -0.19 -19.93
CA ALA A 115 22.04 0.98 -20.52
C ALA A 115 22.71 2.27 -20.07
N SER A 116 23.50 2.89 -20.95
CA SER A 116 24.32 4.09 -20.70
C SER A 116 23.68 5.37 -21.23
N GLY A 117 22.42 5.36 -21.63
CA GLY A 117 21.70 6.53 -22.13
C GLY A 117 21.04 7.35 -21.02
N SER A 118 20.82 8.65 -21.26
CA SER A 118 19.93 9.47 -20.44
C SER A 118 18.48 8.99 -20.63
N LEU A 119 17.74 8.96 -19.54
CA LEU A 119 16.30 8.66 -19.52
C LEU A 119 15.55 9.95 -19.27
N THR A 120 14.31 10.04 -19.69
CA THR A 120 13.46 11.18 -19.37
C THR A 120 12.25 10.70 -18.59
N VAL A 121 11.96 11.39 -17.48
CA VAL A 121 10.72 11.22 -16.73
C VAL A 121 9.80 12.36 -17.11
N HIS A 122 8.60 12.04 -17.54
CA HIS A 122 7.52 12.98 -17.79
C HIS A 122 6.42 12.73 -16.75
N ALA A 123 5.86 13.80 -16.21
CA ALA A 123 4.70 13.70 -15.33
C ALA A 123 3.63 14.68 -15.76
N SER A 124 2.39 14.25 -15.75
CA SER A 124 1.22 15.09 -15.95
C SER A 124 0.26 14.94 -14.78
N LEU A 125 -0.18 16.06 -14.23
CA LEU A 125 -1.16 16.14 -13.17
C LEU A 125 -2.42 16.78 -13.72
N THR A 126 -3.58 16.13 -13.52
CA THR A 126 -4.90 16.68 -13.93
C THR A 126 -5.77 16.82 -12.71
N GLY A 127 -6.22 18.03 -12.45
CA GLY A 127 -7.15 18.34 -11.36
C GLY A 127 -8.59 17.97 -11.67
N PRO A 128 -9.45 17.87 -10.64
CA PRO A 128 -10.85 17.52 -10.75
C PRO A 128 -11.67 18.58 -11.55
N ASP A 129 -11.15 19.78 -11.68
CA ASP A 129 -11.72 20.88 -12.49
C ASP A 129 -11.22 20.90 -13.94
N GLY A 130 -10.39 19.93 -14.34
CA GLY A 130 -9.81 19.81 -15.67
C GLY A 130 -8.56 20.66 -15.90
N ARG A 131 -8.08 21.44 -14.93
CA ARG A 131 -6.74 22.07 -15.02
C ARG A 131 -5.69 20.98 -15.10
N SER A 132 -4.64 21.23 -15.88
CA SER A 132 -3.54 20.28 -16.02
C SER A 132 -2.18 20.96 -15.95
N TRP A 133 -1.21 20.23 -15.42
CA TRP A 133 0.19 20.62 -15.30
C TRP A 133 1.06 19.52 -15.89
N GLN A 134 2.19 19.91 -16.47
CA GLN A 134 3.14 18.97 -17.07
C GLN A 134 4.54 19.36 -16.68
N GLU A 135 5.34 18.37 -16.29
CA GLU A 135 6.74 18.53 -15.96
C GLU A 135 7.55 17.39 -16.57
N CYS A 136 8.80 17.68 -16.89
CA CYS A 136 9.72 16.66 -17.37
C CYS A 136 11.15 16.94 -16.90
N ALA A 137 11.90 15.87 -16.70
CA ALA A 137 13.31 15.98 -16.35
C ALA A 137 14.13 14.81 -16.89
N VAL A 138 15.36 15.12 -17.28
CA VAL A 138 16.34 14.13 -17.75
C VAL A 138 17.02 13.50 -16.54
N CYS A 139 16.96 12.17 -16.48
CA CYS A 139 17.57 11.36 -15.45
C CYS A 139 18.90 10.76 -15.92
N SER A 140 20.00 11.18 -15.32
CA SER A 140 21.32 10.54 -15.51
C SER A 140 21.68 9.54 -14.40
N GLY A 141 20.94 9.56 -13.28
CA GLY A 141 21.14 8.73 -12.08
C GLY A 141 20.02 7.73 -11.82
N GLY A 142 19.86 7.33 -10.56
CA GLY A 142 18.91 6.35 -10.07
C GLY A 142 17.50 6.89 -9.77
N GLY A 143 17.24 8.18 -10.01
CA GLY A 143 15.93 8.79 -9.77
C GLY A 143 15.90 10.28 -10.08
N GLN A 144 14.71 10.86 -10.02
CA GLN A 144 14.46 12.27 -10.27
C GLN A 144 13.24 12.74 -9.46
N ALA A 145 13.24 14.00 -9.04
CA ALA A 145 12.07 14.68 -8.50
C ALA A 145 11.53 15.69 -9.53
N LEU A 146 10.21 15.70 -9.69
CA LEU A 146 9.44 16.67 -10.47
C LEU A 146 8.53 17.44 -9.51
N ALA A 147 8.28 18.72 -9.77
CA ALA A 147 7.50 19.55 -8.86
C ALA A 147 6.35 20.26 -9.58
N PHE A 148 5.16 20.18 -9.02
CA PHE A 148 3.98 20.92 -9.45
C PHE A 148 3.59 21.94 -8.39
N HIS A 149 3.15 23.11 -8.83
CA HIS A 149 2.54 24.13 -7.98
C HIS A 149 1.07 24.28 -8.34
N VAL A 150 0.19 24.03 -7.39
CA VAL A 150 -1.26 24.07 -7.58
C VAL A 150 -1.85 25.21 -6.74
N ASP A 151 -2.18 26.33 -7.43
CA ASP A 151 -2.91 27.44 -6.83
C ASP A 151 -4.38 27.10 -6.62
N ALA A 152 -4.94 27.59 -5.52
CA ALA A 152 -6.35 27.40 -5.16
C ALA A 152 -6.78 25.93 -5.33
N PRO A 153 -6.13 24.98 -4.61
CA PRO A 153 -6.38 23.57 -4.76
C PRO A 153 -7.76 23.17 -4.25
N GLN A 154 -8.38 22.18 -4.88
CA GLN A 154 -9.53 21.49 -4.29
C GLN A 154 -9.02 20.45 -3.30
N LEU A 155 -9.24 20.69 -2.01
CA LEU A 155 -8.76 19.82 -0.94
C LEU A 155 -9.67 18.61 -0.77
N TRP A 156 -9.05 17.45 -0.55
CA TRP A 156 -9.75 16.23 -0.17
C TRP A 156 -10.13 16.26 1.32
N TRP A 157 -11.36 15.87 1.62
CA TRP A 157 -11.88 15.78 2.98
C TRP A 157 -12.42 14.39 3.27
N PRO A 158 -12.40 13.94 4.54
CA PRO A 158 -13.07 12.70 4.92
C PRO A 158 -14.59 12.84 4.85
N ASN A 159 -15.27 11.71 4.70
CA ASN A 159 -16.72 11.62 4.66
C ASN A 159 -17.38 12.40 5.83
N GLY A 160 -18.36 13.21 5.52
CA GLY A 160 -19.06 14.10 6.47
C GLY A 160 -18.39 15.45 6.74
N TYR A 161 -17.19 15.71 6.19
CA TYR A 161 -16.46 16.97 6.33
C TYR A 161 -16.32 17.74 5.03
N GLY A 162 -16.58 17.15 3.89
CA GLY A 162 -16.51 17.77 2.57
C GLY A 162 -16.42 16.76 1.43
N GLU A 163 -16.07 17.25 0.26
CA GLU A 163 -15.91 16.45 -0.96
C GLU A 163 -14.54 15.74 -0.98
N HIS A 164 -14.41 14.76 -1.86
CA HIS A 164 -13.23 13.90 -1.95
C HIS A 164 -12.53 14.04 -3.31
N PRO A 165 -12.18 15.27 -3.78
CA PRO A 165 -11.60 15.47 -5.09
C PRO A 165 -10.24 14.78 -5.20
N LEU A 166 -10.01 14.09 -6.31
CA LEU A 166 -8.75 13.41 -6.62
C LEU A 166 -8.13 14.02 -7.87
N TYR A 167 -6.81 14.20 -7.81
CA TYR A 167 -5.98 14.62 -8.93
C TYR A 167 -5.39 13.37 -9.59
N ALA A 168 -5.54 13.25 -10.90
CA ALA A 168 -4.94 12.16 -11.66
C ALA A 168 -3.49 12.52 -12.01
N LEU A 169 -2.55 11.72 -11.51
CA LEU A 169 -1.12 11.83 -11.80
C LEU A 169 -0.71 10.68 -12.71
N HIS A 170 -0.19 11.01 -13.91
CA HIS A 170 0.42 10.07 -14.82
C HIS A 170 1.92 10.34 -14.89
N VAL A 171 2.75 9.31 -14.70
CA VAL A 171 4.21 9.38 -14.75
C VAL A 171 4.72 8.40 -15.79
N GLU A 172 5.51 8.87 -16.75
CA GLU A 172 6.07 8.10 -17.85
C GLU A 172 7.60 8.14 -17.81
N LEU A 173 8.23 7.00 -18.01
CA LEU A 173 9.67 6.86 -18.22
C LEU A 173 9.94 6.58 -19.70
N SER A 174 10.74 7.40 -20.36
CA SER A 174 11.12 7.21 -21.74
C SER A 174 12.62 7.11 -21.96
N GLY A 175 13.00 6.37 -23.01
CA GLY A 175 14.37 6.21 -23.47
C GLY A 175 14.85 7.37 -24.33
N THR A 176 16.13 7.34 -24.75
CA THR A 176 16.74 8.34 -25.62
C THR A 176 16.12 8.44 -27.02
N ASP A 177 15.46 7.39 -27.45
CA ASP A 177 14.72 7.30 -28.73
C ASP A 177 13.25 7.74 -28.61
N GLY A 178 12.84 8.18 -27.41
CA GLY A 178 11.47 8.54 -27.09
C GLY A 178 10.52 7.34 -26.86
N ALA A 179 11.04 6.12 -26.88
CA ALA A 179 10.20 4.95 -26.56
C ALA A 179 9.82 4.92 -25.09
N VAL A 180 8.53 4.68 -24.80
CA VAL A 180 8.02 4.51 -23.44
C VAL A 180 8.53 3.19 -22.88
N LEU A 181 9.17 3.24 -21.72
CA LEU A 181 9.75 2.10 -21.03
C LEU A 181 8.87 1.60 -19.88
N ASP A 182 8.25 2.50 -19.13
CA ASP A 182 7.37 2.19 -17.99
C ASP A 182 6.43 3.37 -17.71
N THR A 183 5.29 3.09 -17.07
CA THR A 183 4.31 4.13 -16.67
C THR A 183 3.77 3.83 -15.28
N ARG A 184 3.31 4.90 -14.58
CA ARG A 184 2.53 4.80 -13.33
C ARG A 184 1.39 5.78 -13.39
N ASP A 185 0.20 5.31 -13.00
CA ASP A 185 -1.00 6.11 -12.83
C ASP A 185 -1.41 6.10 -11.36
N LEU A 186 -1.59 7.27 -10.77
CA LEU A 186 -1.95 7.45 -9.37
C LEU A 186 -3.11 8.46 -9.27
N ASN A 187 -4.02 8.21 -8.32
CA ASN A 187 -4.99 9.21 -7.90
C ASN A 187 -4.56 9.76 -6.53
N ILE A 188 -4.43 11.08 -6.41
CA ILE A 188 -3.96 11.72 -5.19
C ILE A 188 -4.98 12.72 -4.65
N GLY A 189 -5.32 12.62 -3.37
CA GLY A 189 -6.09 13.62 -2.66
C GLY A 189 -5.14 14.66 -2.04
N LEU A 190 -5.37 15.93 -2.30
CA LEU A 190 -4.58 17.00 -1.69
C LEU A 190 -5.10 17.30 -0.29
N ARG A 191 -4.35 16.89 0.73
CA ARG A 191 -4.72 17.07 2.14
C ARG A 191 -3.51 17.11 3.05
N THR A 192 -3.64 17.76 4.18
CA THR A 192 -2.78 17.53 5.34
C THR A 192 -3.46 16.53 6.27
N LEU A 193 -2.68 15.62 6.84
CA LEU A 193 -3.12 14.72 7.90
C LEU A 193 -2.06 14.73 9.00
N THR A 194 -2.46 15.15 10.20
CA THR A 194 -1.59 15.20 11.37
C THR A 194 -2.27 14.58 12.58
N VAL A 195 -1.48 14.16 13.55
CA VAL A 195 -1.96 13.71 14.86
C VAL A 195 -1.53 14.75 15.89
N LYS A 196 -2.50 15.35 16.60
CA LYS A 196 -2.24 16.25 17.72
C LYS A 196 -1.99 15.43 18.99
N THR A 197 -0.85 15.66 19.60
CA THR A 197 -0.42 15.00 20.83
C THR A 197 -0.08 15.99 21.93
N ASP A 198 -0.65 17.19 21.86
CA ASP A 198 -0.43 18.25 22.84
C ASP A 198 -0.81 17.79 24.26
N PRO A 199 -0.03 18.16 25.30
CA PRO A 199 -0.40 17.90 26.67
C PRO A 199 -1.72 18.57 27.05
N ASP A 200 -2.51 17.91 27.89
CA ASP A 200 -3.70 18.47 28.53
C ASP A 200 -3.73 18.16 30.04
N GLU A 201 -4.80 18.49 30.71
CA GLU A 201 -4.93 18.28 32.17
C GLU A 201 -5.00 16.79 32.57
N TRP A 202 -5.26 15.87 31.62
CA TRP A 202 -5.42 14.44 31.83
C TRP A 202 -4.24 13.61 31.31
N GLY A 203 -3.35 14.23 30.50
CA GLY A 203 -2.20 13.57 29.89
C GLY A 203 -1.80 14.19 28.56
N SER A 204 -2.06 13.50 27.45
CA SER A 204 -1.81 13.98 26.10
C SER A 204 -2.97 13.65 25.19
N LYS A 205 -3.31 14.57 24.30
CA LYS A 205 -4.28 14.35 23.24
C LYS A 205 -3.81 13.24 22.29
N PHE A 206 -4.74 12.59 21.67
CA PHE A 206 -4.54 11.76 20.49
C PHE A 206 -5.69 12.05 19.53
N GLU A 207 -5.49 13.02 18.66
CA GLU A 207 -6.56 13.62 17.86
C GLU A 207 -6.11 13.75 16.41
N PHE A 208 -6.88 13.21 15.48
CA PHE A 208 -6.62 13.37 14.05
C PHE A 208 -7.04 14.76 13.59
N CYS A 209 -6.20 15.35 12.74
CA CYS A 209 -6.45 16.67 12.19
C CYS A 209 -6.24 16.62 10.68
N VAL A 210 -7.28 16.90 9.90
CA VAL A 210 -7.25 16.95 8.43
C VAL A 210 -7.46 18.41 8.00
N ASN A 211 -6.56 18.92 7.15
CA ASN A 211 -6.59 20.30 6.65
C ASN A 211 -6.77 21.34 7.78
N GLY A 212 -6.13 21.14 8.94
CA GLY A 212 -6.22 22.01 10.09
C GLY A 212 -7.45 21.81 10.99
N VAL A 213 -8.42 20.97 10.59
CA VAL A 213 -9.65 20.68 11.35
C VAL A 213 -9.51 19.37 12.10
N SER A 214 -9.77 19.39 13.41
CA SER A 214 -9.82 18.21 14.25
C SER A 214 -11.01 17.32 13.88
N ILE A 215 -10.74 16.02 13.71
CA ILE A 215 -11.69 15.02 13.22
C ILE A 215 -11.95 13.99 14.31
N PHE A 216 -13.22 13.73 14.62
CA PHE A 216 -13.56 12.54 15.36
C PHE A 216 -13.58 11.33 14.40
N ALA A 217 -12.72 10.34 14.64
CA ALA A 217 -12.60 9.14 13.80
C ALA A 217 -13.79 8.21 14.05
N MET A 218 -14.83 8.35 13.23
CA MET A 218 -16.01 7.49 13.24
C MET A 218 -15.76 6.30 12.31
N GLY A 219 -15.68 5.12 12.88
CA GLY A 219 -15.37 3.93 12.09
C GLY A 219 -15.27 2.66 12.89
N ALA A 220 -14.67 1.66 12.29
CA ALA A 220 -14.47 0.35 12.91
C ALA A 220 -13.17 -0.32 12.44
N ASN A 221 -12.80 -1.40 13.14
CA ASN A 221 -11.75 -2.29 12.67
C ASN A 221 -12.23 -3.04 11.41
N TYR A 222 -11.35 -3.07 10.42
CA TYR A 222 -11.50 -3.89 9.23
C TYR A 222 -10.61 -5.13 9.38
N ILE A 223 -11.27 -6.28 9.38
CA ILE A 223 -10.66 -7.60 9.40
C ILE A 223 -10.82 -8.24 8.01
N PRO A 224 -10.10 -9.33 7.67
CA PRO A 224 -10.32 -10.01 6.40
C PRO A 224 -11.79 -10.39 6.18
N GLU A 225 -12.33 -10.01 5.02
CA GLU A 225 -13.73 -10.17 4.65
C GLU A 225 -14.17 -11.65 4.52
N ASP A 226 -13.21 -12.54 4.32
CA ASP A 226 -13.41 -13.96 4.15
C ASP A 226 -12.22 -14.75 4.68
N SER A 227 -12.46 -15.90 5.27
CA SER A 227 -11.37 -16.81 5.71
C SER A 227 -10.63 -17.43 4.53
N ILE A 228 -11.24 -17.47 3.34
CA ILE A 228 -10.62 -17.91 2.09
C ILE A 228 -10.40 -16.66 1.23
N LEU A 229 -9.18 -16.11 1.27
CA LEU A 229 -8.87 -14.80 0.73
C LEU A 229 -9.12 -14.66 -0.78
N THR A 230 -9.00 -15.76 -1.54
CA THR A 230 -9.26 -15.76 -2.99
C THR A 230 -10.73 -15.56 -3.37
N ARG A 231 -11.64 -15.56 -2.40
CA ARG A 231 -13.07 -15.25 -2.62
C ARG A 231 -13.39 -13.77 -2.45
N ILE A 232 -12.43 -12.98 -1.97
CA ILE A 232 -12.56 -11.53 -1.85
C ILE A 232 -12.37 -10.91 -3.25
N THR A 233 -13.29 -10.05 -3.63
CA THR A 233 -13.25 -9.34 -4.92
C THR A 233 -13.32 -7.83 -4.71
N PRO A 234 -12.76 -7.01 -5.62
CA PRO A 234 -12.86 -5.55 -5.52
C PRO A 234 -14.30 -5.04 -5.41
N GLN A 235 -15.24 -5.70 -6.08
CA GLN A 235 -16.66 -5.34 -6.05
C GLN A 235 -17.29 -5.58 -4.67
N ARG A 236 -16.94 -6.70 -4.02
CA ARG A 236 -17.40 -7.01 -2.65
C ARG A 236 -16.83 -6.01 -1.66
N THR A 237 -15.53 -5.74 -1.73
CA THR A 237 -14.85 -4.74 -0.90
C THR A 237 -15.48 -3.36 -1.08
N GLU A 238 -15.69 -2.90 -2.31
CA GLU A 238 -16.33 -1.61 -2.57
C GLU A 238 -17.76 -1.55 -2.00
N GLN A 239 -18.54 -2.62 -2.15
CA GLN A 239 -19.88 -2.69 -1.57
C GLN A 239 -19.86 -2.54 -0.05
N LEU A 240 -18.93 -3.21 0.63
CA LEU A 240 -18.74 -3.11 2.08
C LEU A 240 -18.35 -1.70 2.50
N LEU A 241 -17.38 -1.10 1.83
CA LEU A 241 -16.94 0.27 2.14
C LEU A 241 -18.04 1.31 1.90
N ARG A 242 -18.85 1.14 0.85
CA ARG A 242 -20.04 1.98 0.64
C ARG A 242 -21.08 1.84 1.76
N GLN A 243 -21.23 0.65 2.36
CA GLN A 243 -22.09 0.48 3.54
C GLN A 243 -21.52 1.21 4.75
N CYS A 244 -20.20 1.21 4.93
CA CYS A 244 -19.53 1.98 5.99
C CYS A 244 -19.81 3.48 5.84
N VAL A 245 -19.67 4.02 4.62
CA VAL A 245 -19.99 5.44 4.34
C VAL A 245 -21.46 5.75 4.63
N ARG A 246 -22.40 4.87 4.23
CA ARG A 246 -23.83 5.02 4.55
C ARG A 246 -24.11 4.99 6.06
N ALA A 247 -23.28 4.33 6.83
CA ALA A 247 -23.31 4.34 8.29
C ALA A 247 -22.54 5.53 8.91
N ASN A 248 -22.17 6.54 8.09
CA ASN A 248 -21.42 7.74 8.47
C ASN A 248 -19.98 7.48 8.95
N TYR A 249 -19.35 6.41 8.51
CA TYR A 249 -17.93 6.20 8.78
C TYR A 249 -17.08 7.19 7.96
N ASN A 250 -16.05 7.71 8.58
CA ASN A 250 -15.01 8.51 7.94
C ASN A 250 -13.61 7.88 8.07
N THR A 251 -13.50 6.79 8.83
CA THR A 251 -12.23 6.13 9.13
C THR A 251 -12.41 4.61 9.14
N ILE A 252 -11.44 3.91 8.63
CA ILE A 252 -11.33 2.43 8.70
C ILE A 252 -9.95 2.10 9.27
N ARG A 253 -9.91 1.26 10.31
CA ARG A 253 -8.66 0.70 10.80
C ARG A 253 -8.45 -0.70 10.24
N VAL A 254 -7.45 -0.84 9.35
CA VAL A 254 -7.00 -2.16 8.88
C VAL A 254 -6.19 -2.82 9.99
N TRP A 255 -6.79 -3.83 10.61
CA TRP A 255 -6.23 -4.49 11.79
C TRP A 255 -5.00 -5.35 11.46
N GLY A 256 -3.99 -5.31 12.36
CA GLY A 256 -2.66 -5.90 12.17
C GLY A 256 -2.60 -7.43 12.18
N GLY A 257 -3.66 -8.13 12.57
CA GLY A 257 -3.75 -9.60 12.48
C GLY A 257 -4.22 -10.13 11.12
N GLY A 258 -4.51 -9.21 10.18
CA GLY A 258 -4.87 -9.54 8.81
C GLY A 258 -3.69 -9.47 7.84
N TYR A 259 -3.86 -8.76 6.75
CA TYR A 259 -2.84 -8.53 5.71
C TYR A 259 -3.03 -7.13 5.11
N PHE A 260 -2.00 -6.60 4.42
CA PHE A 260 -2.14 -5.37 3.63
C PHE A 260 -3.12 -5.60 2.49
N GLN A 261 -4.08 -4.68 2.37
CA GLN A 261 -5.12 -4.77 1.35
C GLN A 261 -4.55 -4.57 -0.06
N ASP A 262 -5.34 -4.86 -1.08
CA ASP A 262 -4.98 -4.58 -2.47
C ASP A 262 -5.20 -3.09 -2.79
N ASP A 263 -4.55 -2.57 -3.81
CA ASP A 263 -4.62 -1.16 -4.22
C ASP A 263 -6.06 -0.69 -4.41
N SER A 264 -6.93 -1.57 -4.93
CA SER A 264 -8.36 -1.30 -5.10
C SER A 264 -9.12 -0.93 -3.82
N PHE A 265 -8.66 -1.43 -2.65
CA PHE A 265 -9.21 -1.04 -1.35
C PHE A 265 -8.86 0.41 -1.02
N TYR A 266 -7.58 0.78 -1.16
CA TYR A 266 -7.11 2.13 -0.87
C TYR A 266 -7.70 3.15 -1.84
N ASP A 267 -7.73 2.84 -3.14
CA ASP A 267 -8.40 3.66 -4.16
C ASP A 267 -9.88 3.88 -3.84
N CYS A 268 -10.55 2.86 -3.34
CA CYS A 268 -11.93 2.96 -2.94
C CYS A 268 -12.10 3.86 -1.70
N CYS A 269 -11.20 3.74 -0.72
CA CYS A 269 -11.19 4.61 0.46
C CYS A 269 -10.96 6.08 0.07
N ASP A 270 -10.03 6.36 -0.84
CA ASP A 270 -9.76 7.72 -1.34
C ASP A 270 -10.99 8.31 -2.04
N ARG A 271 -11.67 7.53 -2.90
CA ARG A 271 -12.88 7.98 -3.60
C ARG A 271 -14.10 8.15 -2.67
N LEU A 272 -14.14 7.45 -1.56
CA LEU A 272 -15.26 7.45 -0.63
C LEU A 272 -15.03 8.34 0.61
N GLY A 273 -13.91 9.02 0.70
CA GLY A 273 -13.59 9.88 1.85
C GLY A 273 -13.31 9.11 3.13
N LEU A 274 -12.72 7.91 3.05
CA LEU A 274 -12.38 7.12 4.20
C LEU A 274 -10.89 7.27 4.54
N LEU A 275 -10.60 7.77 5.73
CA LEU A 275 -9.26 7.72 6.31
C LEU A 275 -8.90 6.27 6.61
N VAL A 276 -7.66 5.88 6.32
CA VAL A 276 -7.16 4.55 6.63
C VAL A 276 -6.14 4.62 7.76
N TRP A 277 -6.45 3.97 8.88
CA TRP A 277 -5.49 3.64 9.92
C TRP A 277 -4.93 2.26 9.64
N GLN A 278 -3.73 2.18 9.10
CA GLN A 278 -3.08 0.91 8.77
C GLN A 278 -2.21 0.45 9.93
N ASP A 279 -2.59 -0.64 10.59
CA ASP A 279 -1.68 -1.31 11.52
C ASP A 279 -0.52 -1.97 10.76
N LEU A 280 0.65 -1.98 11.37
CA LEU A 280 1.71 -2.90 10.99
C LEU A 280 1.31 -4.33 11.40
N LEU A 281 1.75 -5.32 10.61
CA LEU A 281 1.26 -6.70 10.72
C LEU A 281 1.97 -7.50 11.84
N PHE A 282 1.90 -6.99 13.06
CA PHE A 282 2.52 -7.55 14.27
C PHE A 282 1.51 -7.62 15.42
N ALA A 283 0.39 -8.35 15.21
CA ALA A 283 -0.66 -8.43 16.21
C ALA A 283 -0.35 -9.49 17.28
N CYS A 284 -0.63 -9.15 18.54
CA CYS A 284 -0.86 -10.06 19.65
C CYS A 284 0.29 -11.03 20.02
N ALA A 285 1.53 -10.68 19.70
CA ALA A 285 2.73 -11.41 20.12
C ALA A 285 3.94 -10.47 20.26
N VAL A 286 4.98 -10.93 20.89
CA VAL A 286 6.31 -10.32 20.85
C VAL A 286 7.08 -10.98 19.70
N TYR A 287 7.45 -10.17 18.70
CA TYR A 287 8.12 -10.67 17.49
C TYR A 287 9.62 -10.49 17.57
N GLU A 288 10.38 -11.53 17.22
CA GLU A 288 11.80 -11.43 16.99
C GLU A 288 12.08 -11.15 15.52
N LEU A 289 12.64 -9.97 15.23
CA LEU A 289 12.98 -9.55 13.86
C LEU A 289 14.34 -10.12 13.45
N THR A 290 14.41 -11.43 13.26
CA THR A 290 15.59 -12.10 12.70
C THR A 290 15.64 -11.90 11.18
N ASP A 291 16.83 -12.07 10.56
CA ASP A 291 16.98 -11.99 9.09
C ASP A 291 16.07 -12.98 8.34
N SER A 292 15.77 -14.12 8.93
CA SER A 292 14.87 -15.12 8.35
C SER A 292 13.40 -14.73 8.46
N PHE A 293 13.05 -13.91 9.47
CA PHE A 293 11.69 -13.42 9.68
C PHE A 293 11.43 -12.11 8.94
N ALA A 294 12.41 -11.20 8.84
CA ALA A 294 12.31 -9.82 8.27
C ALA A 294 12.03 -9.73 6.76
#